data_183f829260eee7d1257941e63f262cfd
#
_entry.id   183f829260eee7d1257941e63f262cfd
#
_cell.length_a   1.000
_cell.length_b   1.000
_cell.length_c   1.000
_cell.angle_alpha   90.00
_cell.angle_beta   90.00
_cell.angle_gamma   90.00
#
_symmetry.space_group_name_H-M   'P 1'
#
loop_
_entity.id
_entity.type
_entity.pdbx_description
1 polymer ?
#
loop_
_entity_poly.entity_id
_entity_poly.type
_entity_poly.pdbx_seq_one_letter_code
_entity_poly.pdbx_strand_id
1 'polypeptide(L)'
;IDESIVHDGIAFDKTAIDKNLTLFLYPDDSDEAGRRLRVYQQYLMVSAGAQLILAECAARGCNFHDLADYAAIQINDTHPSMVIPELIRLLGERGIEFEEAVEIVTKTCAYTNHTILAEALEKWPRAYLDAVVPQLMPIIEKLDALARTRTKDESLAIIDKDDRVHMAHMDIHFTHSTNGVAALHTEILKNSELHGFYELYPEKFN
;
A
#
# COMPACT_ATOMS: atom_id res chain seq x y z
N ILE A 1 -11.65 -23.20 0.33
CA ILE A 1 -10.50 -23.16 -0.61
C ILE A 1 -9.96 -24.57 -0.64
N ASP A 2 -9.89 -25.16 -1.81
CA ASP A 2 -9.35 -26.51 -1.98
C ASP A 2 -7.82 -26.41 -2.08
N GLU A 3 -7.13 -26.62 -0.98
CA GLU A 3 -5.66 -26.56 -0.92
C GLU A 3 -4.99 -27.65 -1.76
N SER A 4 -5.70 -28.70 -2.17
CA SER A 4 -5.15 -29.76 -3.03
C SER A 4 -4.79 -29.22 -4.42
N ILE A 5 -5.47 -28.19 -4.88
CA ILE A 5 -5.21 -27.52 -6.17
C ILE A 5 -3.83 -26.85 -6.16
N VAL A 6 -3.33 -26.44 -5.00
CA VAL A 6 -2.03 -25.78 -4.86
C VAL A 6 -0.88 -26.79 -4.79
N HIS A 7 -1.11 -27.97 -4.18
CA HIS A 7 -0.09 -28.97 -3.92
C HIS A 7 0.07 -30.02 -5.03
N ASP A 8 -0.95 -30.26 -5.83
CA ASP A 8 -0.93 -31.31 -6.85
C ASP A 8 -0.39 -30.86 -8.22
N GLY A 9 0.21 -29.66 -8.30
CA GLY A 9 0.83 -29.19 -9.53
C GLY A 9 -0.15 -28.99 -10.69
N ILE A 10 -1.44 -28.79 -10.40
CA ILE A 10 -2.42 -28.44 -11.42
C ILE A 10 -2.10 -27.04 -11.91
N ALA A 11 -1.53 -26.97 -13.11
CA ALA A 11 -1.28 -25.72 -13.78
C ALA A 11 -2.62 -25.03 -14.08
N PHE A 12 -2.94 -23.95 -13.36
CA PHE A 12 -4.06 -23.10 -13.74
C PHE A 12 -3.56 -21.92 -14.59
N ASP A 13 -4.42 -21.43 -15.46
CA ASP A 13 -4.12 -20.30 -16.32
C ASP A 13 -4.15 -19.00 -15.50
N LYS A 14 -2.99 -18.57 -15.00
CA LYS A 14 -2.83 -17.34 -14.20
C LYS A 14 -3.23 -16.07 -14.98
N THR A 15 -3.34 -16.15 -16.30
CA THR A 15 -3.76 -15.02 -17.15
C THR A 15 -5.28 -14.84 -17.19
N ALA A 16 -6.05 -15.86 -16.81
CA ALA A 16 -7.52 -15.79 -16.71
C ALA A 16 -7.92 -15.08 -15.39
N ILE A 17 -7.69 -13.77 -15.31
CA ILE A 17 -7.87 -12.96 -14.10
C ILE A 17 -9.29 -13.07 -13.55
N ASP A 18 -10.31 -12.96 -14.40
CA ASP A 18 -11.73 -13.05 -14.04
C ASP A 18 -12.10 -14.35 -13.30
N LYS A 19 -11.42 -15.45 -13.62
CA LYS A 19 -11.64 -16.75 -12.99
C LYS A 19 -10.81 -16.96 -11.72
N ASN A 20 -9.60 -16.43 -11.71
CA ASN A 20 -8.60 -16.76 -10.69
C ASN A 20 -8.51 -15.72 -9.57
N LEU A 21 -9.12 -14.54 -9.75
CA LEU A 21 -8.99 -13.40 -8.83
C LEU A 21 -9.39 -13.74 -7.39
N THR A 22 -10.39 -14.60 -7.21
CA THR A 22 -10.90 -15.00 -5.88
C THR A 22 -10.75 -16.50 -5.61
N LEU A 23 -10.07 -17.23 -6.48
CA LEU A 23 -10.00 -18.69 -6.40
C LEU A 23 -9.20 -19.13 -5.16
N PHE A 24 -8.05 -18.52 -4.94
CA PHE A 24 -7.22 -18.74 -3.75
C PHE A 24 -6.30 -17.54 -3.50
N LEU A 25 -5.93 -17.36 -2.24
CA LEU A 25 -5.03 -16.33 -1.78
C LEU A 25 -3.57 -16.78 -2.02
N TYR A 26 -2.69 -15.82 -2.32
CA TYR A 26 -1.25 -16.07 -2.59
C TYR A 26 -1.01 -17.08 -3.73
N PRO A 27 -1.33 -16.72 -4.98
CA PRO A 27 -0.97 -17.53 -6.14
C PRO A 27 0.55 -17.66 -6.22
N ASP A 28 1.02 -18.72 -6.88
CA ASP A 28 2.44 -18.82 -7.22
C ASP A 28 2.85 -17.61 -8.07
N ASP A 29 3.77 -16.81 -7.55
CA ASP A 29 4.29 -15.57 -8.13
C ASP A 29 5.72 -15.68 -8.65
N SER A 30 6.17 -16.91 -8.89
CA SER A 30 7.48 -17.20 -9.49
C SER A 30 7.64 -16.64 -10.91
N ASP A 31 6.52 -16.50 -11.63
CA ASP A 31 6.44 -15.93 -12.97
C ASP A 31 5.73 -14.56 -13.01
N GLU A 32 5.77 -13.90 -14.18
CA GLU A 32 5.16 -12.59 -14.39
C GLU A 32 3.64 -12.63 -14.26
N ALA A 33 2.99 -13.66 -14.76
CA ALA A 33 1.53 -13.79 -14.71
C ALA A 33 1.04 -13.93 -13.27
N GLY A 34 1.73 -14.73 -12.45
CA GLY A 34 1.44 -14.88 -11.03
C GLY A 34 1.65 -13.58 -10.25
N ARG A 35 2.74 -12.85 -10.52
CA ARG A 35 2.98 -11.54 -9.91
C ARG A 35 1.89 -10.53 -10.27
N ARG A 36 1.44 -10.49 -11.53
CA ARG A 36 0.32 -9.62 -11.94
C ARG A 36 -0.99 -10.01 -11.27
N LEU A 37 -1.30 -11.31 -11.21
CA LEU A 37 -2.48 -11.80 -10.51
C LEU A 37 -2.47 -11.38 -9.03
N ARG A 38 -1.32 -11.45 -8.37
CA ARG A 38 -1.16 -11.00 -6.99
C ARG A 38 -1.47 -9.50 -6.82
N VAL A 39 -1.01 -8.65 -7.73
CA VAL A 39 -1.34 -7.22 -7.70
C VAL A 39 -2.85 -6.99 -7.87
N TYR A 40 -3.49 -7.72 -8.79
CA TYR A 40 -4.95 -7.67 -8.95
C TYR A 40 -5.70 -8.06 -7.67
N GLN A 41 -5.25 -9.12 -6.99
CA GLN A 41 -5.87 -9.56 -5.74
C GLN A 41 -5.70 -8.52 -4.62
N GLN A 42 -4.52 -7.97 -4.47
CA GLN A 42 -4.25 -6.90 -3.50
C GLN A 42 -5.17 -5.70 -3.77
N TYR A 43 -5.27 -5.27 -5.02
CA TYR A 43 -6.11 -4.13 -5.37
C TYR A 43 -7.61 -4.41 -5.14
N LEU A 44 -8.10 -5.59 -5.51
CA LEU A 44 -9.50 -5.97 -5.24
C LEU A 44 -9.84 -5.84 -3.77
N MET A 45 -9.02 -6.41 -2.88
CA MET A 45 -9.26 -6.37 -1.44
C MET A 45 -9.19 -4.95 -0.89
N VAL A 46 -8.18 -4.18 -1.31
CA VAL A 46 -7.98 -2.80 -0.89
C VAL A 46 -9.12 -1.91 -1.33
N SER A 47 -9.50 -1.96 -2.61
CA SER A 47 -10.57 -1.11 -3.14
C SER A 47 -11.93 -1.45 -2.54
N ALA A 48 -12.25 -2.73 -2.41
CA ALA A 48 -13.48 -3.17 -1.76
C ALA A 48 -13.54 -2.73 -0.29
N GLY A 49 -12.44 -2.92 0.45
CA GLY A 49 -12.32 -2.50 1.85
C GLY A 49 -12.43 -0.98 2.03
N ALA A 50 -11.73 -0.20 1.21
CA ALA A 50 -11.77 1.26 1.27
C ALA A 50 -13.18 1.80 0.97
N GLN A 51 -13.85 1.27 -0.06
CA GLN A 51 -15.20 1.67 -0.40
C GLN A 51 -16.21 1.33 0.70
N LEU A 52 -16.07 0.15 1.32
CA LEU A 52 -16.91 -0.25 2.45
C LEU A 52 -16.72 0.68 3.65
N ILE A 53 -15.47 0.98 4.02
CA ILE A 53 -15.15 1.91 5.12
C ILE A 53 -15.80 3.27 4.85
N LEU A 54 -15.63 3.83 3.65
CA LEU A 54 -16.22 5.12 3.31
C LEU A 54 -17.76 5.08 3.35
N ALA A 55 -18.38 4.00 2.89
CA ALA A 55 -19.84 3.85 2.94
C ALA A 55 -20.34 3.78 4.40
N GLU A 56 -19.67 3.02 5.26
CA GLU A 56 -20.02 2.93 6.68
C GLU A 56 -19.80 4.26 7.42
N CYS A 57 -18.71 4.97 7.13
CA CYS A 57 -18.45 6.29 7.69
C CYS A 57 -19.54 7.30 7.26
N ALA A 58 -19.91 7.31 5.98
CA ALA A 58 -20.99 8.15 5.48
C ALA A 58 -22.33 7.86 6.17
N ALA A 59 -22.66 6.58 6.37
CA ALA A 59 -23.87 6.17 7.08
C ALA A 59 -23.90 6.65 8.55
N ARG A 60 -22.71 6.92 9.13
CA ARG A 60 -22.55 7.48 10.48
C ARG A 60 -22.47 9.01 10.50
N GLY A 61 -22.63 9.68 9.36
CA GLY A 61 -22.64 11.13 9.24
C GLY A 61 -21.28 11.77 8.94
N CYS A 62 -20.26 11.00 8.59
CA CYS A 62 -18.96 11.51 8.14
C CYS A 62 -19.11 12.28 6.82
N ASN A 63 -18.52 13.45 6.72
CA ASN A 63 -18.44 14.25 5.49
C ASN A 63 -17.14 14.05 4.71
N PHE A 64 -16.31 13.09 5.15
CA PHE A 64 -15.00 12.70 4.66
C PHE A 64 -13.86 13.69 4.95
N HIS A 65 -14.10 14.96 5.16
CA HIS A 65 -13.07 15.91 5.62
C HIS A 65 -12.55 15.57 7.03
N ASP A 66 -13.40 14.94 7.83
CA ASP A 66 -13.13 14.46 9.19
C ASP A 66 -13.02 12.93 9.28
N LEU A 67 -12.62 12.25 8.18
CA LEU A 67 -12.58 10.79 8.11
C LEU A 67 -11.76 10.17 9.25
N ALA A 68 -10.68 10.79 9.67
CA ALA A 68 -9.82 10.30 10.76
C ALA A 68 -10.53 10.24 12.13
N ASP A 69 -11.64 10.97 12.31
CA ASP A 69 -12.47 10.89 13.52
C ASP A 69 -13.44 9.70 13.49
N TYR A 70 -13.67 9.12 12.32
CA TYR A 70 -14.60 8.01 12.09
C TYR A 70 -13.93 6.67 11.82
N ALA A 71 -12.72 6.68 11.29
CA ALA A 71 -11.99 5.49 10.87
C ALA A 71 -10.51 5.56 11.22
N ALA A 72 -9.94 4.42 11.62
CA ALA A 72 -8.51 4.19 11.71
C ALA A 72 -8.18 2.97 10.86
N ILE A 73 -7.24 3.10 9.94
CA ILE A 73 -6.83 2.05 9.01
C ILE A 73 -5.42 1.63 9.34
N GLN A 74 -5.26 0.36 9.71
CA GLN A 74 -3.94 -0.22 9.93
C GLN A 74 -3.49 -0.96 8.67
N ILE A 75 -2.42 -0.46 8.04
CA ILE A 75 -1.74 -1.14 6.93
C ILE A 75 -0.87 -2.23 7.55
N ASN A 76 -1.30 -3.47 7.40
CA ASN A 76 -0.66 -4.62 8.02
C ASN A 76 0.29 -5.27 7.01
N ASP A 77 1.59 -4.97 7.10
CA ASP A 77 2.60 -5.18 6.07
C ASP A 77 2.32 -4.35 4.79
N THR A 78 3.02 -4.63 3.69
CA THR A 78 2.92 -3.87 2.44
C THR A 78 1.83 -4.35 1.48
N HIS A 79 1.21 -5.50 1.75
CA HIS A 79 0.16 -6.06 0.89
C HIS A 79 -1.03 -5.11 0.66
N PRO A 80 -1.53 -4.34 1.67
CA PRO A 80 -2.61 -3.39 1.48
C PRO A 80 -2.14 -1.94 1.23
N SER A 81 -0.87 -1.67 0.94
CA SER A 81 -0.32 -0.31 0.75
C SER A 81 -1.07 0.52 -0.28
N MET A 82 -1.67 -0.13 -1.30
CA MET A 82 -2.49 0.57 -2.30
C MET A 82 -3.71 1.28 -1.71
N VAL A 83 -4.04 1.06 -0.43
CA VAL A 83 -5.11 1.80 0.26
C VAL A 83 -4.83 3.30 0.28
N ILE A 84 -3.57 3.72 0.34
CA ILE A 84 -3.18 5.13 0.33
C ILE A 84 -3.62 5.82 -0.97
N PRO A 85 -3.12 5.45 -2.16
CA PRO A 85 -3.55 6.09 -3.40
C PRO A 85 -5.02 5.81 -3.72
N GLU A 86 -5.58 4.66 -3.33
CA GLU A 86 -7.00 4.37 -3.58
C GLU A 86 -7.94 5.25 -2.76
N LEU A 87 -7.65 5.48 -1.48
CA LEU A 87 -8.44 6.42 -0.67
C LEU A 87 -8.33 7.85 -1.21
N ILE A 88 -7.15 8.29 -1.63
CA ILE A 88 -6.97 9.61 -2.26
C ILE A 88 -7.84 9.71 -3.52
N ARG A 89 -7.85 8.67 -4.36
CA ARG A 89 -8.69 8.60 -5.56
C ARG A 89 -10.19 8.70 -5.21
N LEU A 90 -10.63 7.89 -4.24
CA LEU A 90 -12.03 7.84 -3.81
C LEU A 90 -12.49 9.14 -3.15
N LEU A 91 -11.62 9.81 -2.39
CA LEU A 91 -11.88 11.13 -1.83
C LEU A 91 -11.98 12.19 -2.93
N GLY A 92 -11.11 12.11 -3.94
CA GLY A 92 -11.16 12.98 -5.12
C GLY A 92 -12.46 12.86 -5.90
N GLU A 93 -13.00 11.64 -6.06
CA GLU A 93 -14.34 11.42 -6.66
C GLU A 93 -15.47 12.09 -5.88
N ARG A 94 -15.23 12.39 -4.60
CA ARG A 94 -16.16 13.09 -3.71
C ARG A 94 -15.89 14.59 -3.60
N GLY A 95 -15.02 15.12 -4.46
CA GLY A 95 -14.72 16.55 -4.56
C GLY A 95 -13.69 17.06 -3.55
N ILE A 96 -12.94 16.18 -2.89
CA ILE A 96 -11.84 16.57 -2.00
C ILE A 96 -10.57 16.71 -2.83
N GLU A 97 -9.92 17.88 -2.74
CA GLU A 97 -8.70 18.17 -3.47
C GLU A 97 -7.53 17.28 -3.01
N PHE A 98 -6.55 17.06 -3.90
CA PHE A 98 -5.46 16.11 -3.69
C PHE A 98 -4.68 16.38 -2.40
N GLU A 99 -4.31 17.62 -2.14
CA GLU A 99 -3.53 18.02 -0.96
C GLU A 99 -4.28 17.71 0.34
N GLU A 100 -5.55 18.03 0.39
CA GLU A 100 -6.41 17.72 1.52
C GLU A 100 -6.63 16.20 1.67
N ALA A 101 -6.84 15.48 0.57
CA ALA A 101 -6.99 14.03 0.58
C ALA A 101 -5.72 13.34 1.15
N VAL A 102 -4.53 13.82 0.79
CA VAL A 102 -3.26 13.34 1.34
C VAL A 102 -3.19 13.54 2.86
N GLU A 103 -3.61 14.70 3.37
CA GLU A 103 -3.65 14.97 4.81
C GLU A 103 -4.64 14.05 5.54
N ILE A 104 -5.84 13.89 4.99
CA ILE A 104 -6.88 13.01 5.55
C ILE A 104 -6.36 11.57 5.63
N VAL A 105 -5.81 11.05 4.53
CA VAL A 105 -5.28 9.67 4.47
C VAL A 105 -4.11 9.50 5.43
N THR A 106 -3.19 10.46 5.50
CA THR A 106 -2.07 10.41 6.44
C THR A 106 -2.55 10.33 7.89
N LYS A 107 -3.59 11.08 8.27
CA LYS A 107 -4.16 11.05 9.62
C LYS A 107 -4.95 9.77 9.90
N THR A 108 -5.53 9.16 8.87
CA THR A 108 -6.40 7.98 9.01
C THR A 108 -5.61 6.67 9.04
N CYS A 109 -4.44 6.62 8.37
CA CYS A 109 -3.67 5.39 8.16
C CYS A 109 -2.45 5.32 9.09
N ALA A 110 -2.14 4.10 9.53
CA ALA A 110 -0.91 3.73 10.22
C ALA A 110 -0.31 2.47 9.56
N TYR A 111 0.98 2.27 9.69
CA TYR A 111 1.71 1.18 9.05
C TYR A 111 2.42 0.30 10.07
N THR A 112 2.21 -1.02 9.97
CA THR A 112 2.96 -2.03 10.73
C THR A 112 3.78 -2.88 9.77
N ASN A 113 5.10 -2.84 9.95
CA ASN A 113 6.03 -3.67 9.17
C ASN A 113 6.18 -5.06 9.81
N HIS A 114 6.09 -6.11 9.00
CA HIS A 114 6.30 -7.51 9.39
C HIS A 114 7.64 -8.08 8.89
N THR A 115 8.37 -7.34 8.08
CA THR A 115 9.54 -7.82 7.34
C THR A 115 10.80 -7.11 7.82
N ILE A 116 11.84 -7.87 8.21
CA ILE A 116 13.12 -7.34 8.67
C ILE A 116 14.10 -7.14 7.50
N LEU A 117 14.00 -7.97 6.45
CA LEU A 117 14.95 -7.96 5.33
C LEU A 117 14.53 -6.95 4.26
N ALA A 118 15.43 -6.03 3.89
CA ALA A 118 15.22 -5.05 2.83
C ALA A 118 14.80 -5.68 1.50
N GLU A 119 15.39 -6.83 1.18
CA GLU A 119 15.12 -7.56 -0.07
C GLU A 119 13.68 -8.07 -0.15
N ALA A 120 13.04 -8.28 1.00
CA ALA A 120 11.67 -8.76 1.09
C ALA A 120 10.64 -7.62 1.20
N LEU A 121 11.08 -6.35 1.29
CA LEU A 121 10.19 -5.19 1.18
C LEU A 121 9.65 -5.11 -0.25
N GLU A 122 8.33 -5.13 -0.38
CA GLU A 122 7.64 -5.24 -1.67
C GLU A 122 7.90 -4.04 -2.57
N LYS A 123 8.37 -4.33 -3.78
CA LYS A 123 8.65 -3.36 -4.83
C LYS A 123 8.01 -3.86 -6.12
N TRP A 124 7.18 -3.03 -6.74
CA TRP A 124 6.53 -3.40 -7.99
C TRP A 124 7.11 -2.60 -9.16
N PRO A 125 7.46 -3.26 -10.27
CA PRO A 125 7.76 -2.54 -11.50
C PRO A 125 6.58 -1.62 -11.85
N ARG A 126 6.86 -0.36 -12.18
CA ARG A 126 5.82 0.59 -12.58
C ARG A 126 4.91 0.03 -13.68
N ALA A 127 5.49 -0.66 -14.65
CA ALA A 127 4.74 -1.28 -15.74
C ALA A 127 3.66 -2.27 -15.27
N TYR A 128 3.85 -2.93 -14.11
CA TYR A 128 2.80 -3.80 -13.54
C TYR A 128 1.64 -2.98 -12.98
N LEU A 129 1.95 -1.90 -12.28
CA LEU A 129 0.93 -1.02 -11.73
C LEU A 129 0.19 -0.26 -12.83
N ASP A 130 0.89 0.20 -13.88
CA ASP A 130 0.28 0.80 -15.06
C ASP A 130 -0.69 -0.16 -15.76
N ALA A 131 -0.36 -1.45 -15.80
CA ALA A 131 -1.21 -2.45 -16.42
C ALA A 131 -2.43 -2.85 -15.58
N VAL A 132 -2.28 -2.89 -14.25
CA VAL A 132 -3.30 -3.41 -13.32
C VAL A 132 -4.14 -2.30 -12.72
N VAL A 133 -3.51 -1.19 -12.32
CA VAL A 133 -4.13 -0.06 -11.61
C VAL A 133 -3.76 1.29 -12.23
N PRO A 134 -3.97 1.48 -13.55
CA PRO A 134 -3.57 2.70 -14.24
C PRO A 134 -4.16 3.97 -13.61
N GLN A 135 -5.32 3.87 -12.96
CA GLN A 135 -5.96 4.97 -12.26
C GLN A 135 -5.21 5.43 -11.00
N LEU A 136 -4.37 4.58 -10.42
CA LEU A 136 -3.58 4.93 -9.23
C LEU A 136 -2.22 5.53 -9.57
N MET A 137 -1.64 5.22 -10.72
CA MET A 137 -0.30 5.66 -11.08
C MET A 137 -0.11 7.19 -11.06
N PRO A 138 -1.04 8.00 -11.61
CA PRO A 138 -0.91 9.46 -11.51
C PRO A 138 -0.92 9.99 -10.07
N ILE A 139 -1.60 9.30 -9.18
CA ILE A 139 -1.63 9.63 -7.74
C ILE A 139 -0.30 9.24 -7.09
N ILE A 140 0.21 8.04 -7.37
CA ILE A 140 1.51 7.56 -6.88
C ILE A 140 2.64 8.50 -7.33
N GLU A 141 2.62 8.95 -8.57
CA GLU A 141 3.60 9.94 -9.08
C GLU A 141 3.54 11.27 -8.33
N LYS A 142 2.35 11.77 -8.04
CA LYS A 142 2.18 12.98 -7.23
C LYS A 142 2.66 12.77 -5.79
N LEU A 143 2.42 11.60 -5.22
CA LEU A 143 2.93 11.24 -3.89
C LEU A 143 4.46 11.16 -3.87
N ASP A 144 5.09 10.56 -4.90
CA ASP A 144 6.55 10.55 -5.03
C ASP A 144 7.13 11.96 -5.15
N ALA A 145 6.52 12.80 -6.00
CA ALA A 145 6.92 14.19 -6.13
C ALA A 145 6.82 14.94 -4.79
N LEU A 146 5.76 14.71 -4.02
CA LEU A 146 5.59 15.31 -2.70
C LEU A 146 6.62 14.77 -1.69
N ALA A 147 6.90 13.47 -1.69
CA ALA A 147 7.93 12.86 -0.85
C ALA A 147 9.31 13.47 -1.12
N ARG A 148 9.67 13.70 -2.38
CA ARG A 148 10.93 14.35 -2.81
C ARG A 148 11.04 15.82 -2.39
N THR A 149 9.96 16.48 -2.02
CA THR A 149 10.03 17.82 -1.40
C THR A 149 10.49 17.77 0.05
N ARG A 150 10.25 16.63 0.73
CA ARG A 150 10.53 16.44 2.17
C ARG A 150 11.97 16.01 2.44
N THR A 151 12.61 15.35 1.47
CA THR A 151 13.98 14.87 1.59
C THR A 151 14.70 14.93 0.24
N LYS A 152 16.03 15.07 0.28
CA LYS A 152 16.91 14.95 -0.90
C LYS A 152 17.56 13.58 -1.01
N ASP A 153 17.30 12.71 -0.05
CA ASP A 153 17.80 11.34 -0.07
C ASP A 153 16.97 10.49 -1.04
N GLU A 154 17.54 10.21 -2.20
CA GLU A 154 16.92 9.40 -3.25
C GLU A 154 16.61 7.96 -2.80
N SER A 155 17.30 7.47 -1.76
CA SER A 155 17.03 6.13 -1.22
C SER A 155 15.66 6.01 -0.54
N LEU A 156 15.05 7.15 -0.17
CA LEU A 156 13.73 7.24 0.46
C LEU A 156 12.59 7.54 -0.52
N ALA A 157 12.91 7.65 -1.82
CA ALA A 157 11.90 7.89 -2.86
C ALA A 157 10.90 6.74 -2.96
N ILE A 158 9.67 7.05 -3.35
CA ILE A 158 8.63 6.04 -3.60
C ILE A 158 8.91 5.33 -4.93
N ILE A 159 9.25 6.09 -5.97
CA ILE A 159 9.64 5.53 -7.28
C ILE A 159 11.16 5.64 -7.39
N ASP A 160 11.83 4.49 -7.50
CA ASP A 160 13.29 4.43 -7.58
C ASP A 160 13.81 4.68 -9.02
N LYS A 161 15.15 4.79 -9.15
CA LYS A 161 15.82 4.99 -10.44
C LYS A 161 15.61 3.84 -11.45
N ASP A 162 15.21 2.67 -10.98
CA ASP A 162 14.92 1.49 -11.80
C ASP A 162 13.42 1.37 -12.12
N ASP A 163 12.67 2.46 -11.92
CA ASP A 163 11.24 2.59 -12.19
C ASP A 163 10.39 1.54 -11.43
N ARG A 164 10.76 1.31 -10.15
CA ARG A 164 10.03 0.44 -9.22
C ARG A 164 9.39 1.25 -8.10
N VAL A 165 8.15 0.91 -7.78
CA VAL A 165 7.38 1.53 -6.70
C VAL A 165 7.62 0.78 -5.41
N HIS A 166 8.17 1.47 -4.42
CA HIS A 166 8.44 0.95 -3.07
C HIS A 166 7.20 1.14 -2.18
N MET A 167 6.50 0.06 -1.89
CA MET A 167 5.25 0.11 -1.15
C MET A 167 5.46 0.61 0.28
N ALA A 168 6.46 0.09 1.00
CA ALA A 168 6.78 0.54 2.35
C ALA A 168 7.16 2.04 2.43
N HIS A 169 7.86 2.56 1.41
CA HIS A 169 8.21 3.99 1.37
C HIS A 169 6.96 4.86 1.30
N MET A 170 6.00 4.47 0.46
CA MET A 170 4.72 5.16 0.37
C MET A 170 3.97 5.11 1.71
N ASP A 171 3.94 3.96 2.38
CA ASP A 171 3.31 3.81 3.68
C ASP A 171 3.94 4.73 4.73
N ILE A 172 5.27 4.77 4.84
CA ILE A 172 5.95 5.58 5.84
C ILE A 172 5.77 7.08 5.57
N HIS A 173 5.86 7.51 4.31
CA HIS A 173 5.64 8.93 3.97
C HIS A 173 4.22 9.41 4.31
N PHE A 174 3.20 8.58 4.09
CA PHE A 174 1.80 8.99 4.08
C PHE A 174 0.91 8.27 5.11
N THR A 175 1.51 7.86 6.22
CA THR A 175 0.80 7.46 7.46
C THR A 175 1.28 8.30 8.64
N HIS A 176 0.49 8.30 9.72
CA HIS A 176 0.87 9.05 10.94
C HIS A 176 1.78 8.26 11.87
N SER A 177 1.88 6.94 11.71
CA SER A 177 2.60 6.05 12.63
C SER A 177 3.18 4.86 11.89
N THR A 178 4.37 4.44 12.28
CA THR A 178 5.10 3.28 11.77
C THR A 178 5.66 2.47 12.93
N ASN A 179 5.39 1.17 12.95
CA ASN A 179 5.97 0.25 13.92
C ASN A 179 6.31 -1.10 13.30
N GLY A 180 7.18 -1.85 13.95
CA GLY A 180 7.34 -3.29 13.72
C GLY A 180 6.36 -4.08 14.59
N VAL A 181 6.22 -5.38 14.32
CA VAL A 181 5.29 -6.28 15.05
C VAL A 181 5.63 -6.46 16.54
N ALA A 182 6.79 -6.02 16.97
CA ALA A 182 7.25 -6.02 18.37
C ALA A 182 8.21 -4.87 18.61
N ALA A 183 8.39 -4.46 19.87
CA ALA A 183 9.32 -3.39 20.24
C ALA A 183 10.75 -3.62 19.72
N LEU A 184 11.27 -4.85 19.88
CA LEU A 184 12.57 -5.21 19.34
C LEU A 184 12.63 -5.08 17.80
N HIS A 185 11.56 -5.46 17.10
CA HIS A 185 11.48 -5.31 15.65
C HIS A 185 11.51 -3.83 15.24
N THR A 186 10.76 -2.97 15.94
CA THR A 186 10.79 -1.52 15.70
C THR A 186 12.20 -0.95 15.90
N GLU A 187 12.92 -1.35 16.94
CA GLU A 187 14.30 -0.91 17.16
C GLU A 187 15.27 -1.41 16.08
N ILE A 188 15.09 -2.62 15.58
CA ILE A 188 15.87 -3.13 14.44
C ILE A 188 15.61 -2.27 13.20
N LEU A 189 14.35 -1.99 12.86
CA LEU A 189 14.00 -1.16 11.71
C LEU A 189 14.60 0.25 11.78
N LYS A 190 14.55 0.89 12.95
CA LYS A 190 15.16 2.21 13.18
C LYS A 190 16.68 2.23 12.97
N ASN A 191 17.34 1.13 13.26
CA ASN A 191 18.81 1.03 13.21
C ASN A 191 19.33 0.36 11.93
N SER A 192 18.45 -0.13 11.05
CA SER A 192 18.82 -0.81 9.80
C SER A 192 18.07 -0.24 8.61
N GLU A 193 17.15 -0.99 8.04
CA GLU A 193 16.51 -0.75 6.73
C GLU A 193 15.70 0.54 6.65
N LEU A 194 15.11 0.98 7.76
CA LEU A 194 14.30 2.19 7.81
C LEU A 194 14.99 3.34 8.54
N HIS A 195 16.31 3.25 8.74
CA HIS A 195 17.08 4.29 9.45
C HIS A 195 16.91 5.69 8.86
N GLY A 196 17.03 5.83 7.55
CA GLY A 196 16.81 7.12 6.88
C GLY A 196 15.40 7.68 7.06
N PHE A 197 14.39 6.82 7.12
CA PHE A 197 13.03 7.23 7.47
C PHE A 197 12.89 7.62 8.94
N TYR A 198 13.57 6.92 9.83
CA TYR A 198 13.59 7.28 11.24
C TYR A 198 14.28 8.63 11.49
N GLU A 199 15.35 8.93 10.75
CA GLU A 199 15.96 10.27 10.80
C GLU A 199 15.03 11.37 10.25
N LEU A 200 14.25 11.06 9.22
CA LEU A 200 13.32 12.00 8.59
C LEU A 200 12.04 12.23 9.42
N TYR A 201 11.52 11.18 10.06
CA TYR A 201 10.25 11.18 10.79
C TYR A 201 10.36 10.46 12.15
N PRO A 202 11.23 10.91 13.06
CA PRO A 202 11.44 10.21 14.33
C PRO A 202 10.14 10.06 15.16
N GLU A 203 9.23 11.03 15.04
CA GLU A 203 7.94 11.05 15.72
C GLU A 203 6.95 9.99 15.25
N LYS A 204 7.13 9.42 14.06
CA LYS A 204 6.25 8.37 13.54
C LYS A 204 6.56 6.97 14.07
N PHE A 205 7.80 6.74 14.50
CA PHE A 205 8.25 5.40 14.89
C PHE A 205 7.95 5.15 16.38
N ASN A 206 7.07 4.21 16.66
CA ASN A 206 6.62 3.85 18.01
C ASN A 206 6.63 2.34 18.29
#